data_545e69933a391fb1ead66185019ce72b
#
_entry.id   545e69933a391fb1ead66185019ce72b
#
_cell.length_a   1.000
_cell.length_b   1.000
_cell.length_c   1.000
_cell.angle_alpha   90.00
_cell.angle_beta   90.00
_cell.angle_gamma   90.00
#
_symmetry.space_group_name_H-M   'P 1'
#
loop_
_entity.id
_entity.type
_entity.pdbx_description
1 polymer ?
#
loop_
_entity_poly.entity_id
_entity_poly.type
_entity_poly.pdbx_seq_one_letter_code
_entity_poly.pdbx_strand_id
1 'polypeptide(L)'
;MEPFQTIRQGIIDRYSVLVDNPTEFAEAIHKPLKQSFRINTLKGDKENILEQLRNYDPEITEVPWNNNAYVSQLNNLGSSLEHFVGQIYIQELTSMIPPVVVKDVIDNNAILDCCAAPGSKTTQIAGMMQNQGHIIANDSRHARLKSLRGNLDRLGVTNATVTLRDFKSFPNTEADLYLVDAPCSSEGTIRKKNAVARMWKEKDYKRFTKLQKGLLNKACEMAPSGSTIVYSTCTFSPEENEKVISEIIDNQSVKVENIGINGLKTSPGITEWNGETYDKEVENCMRIWPHHNDTDAFFIARLEKC
;
A
#
# COMPACT_ATOMS: atom_id res chain seq x y z
N MET A 1 12.41 2.84 -30.73
CA MET A 1 11.64 2.31 -29.59
C MET A 1 11.07 3.49 -28.84
N GLU A 2 9.77 3.47 -28.52
CA GLU A 2 9.20 4.54 -27.70
C GLU A 2 9.90 4.55 -26.33
N PRO A 3 10.14 5.73 -25.71
CA PRO A 3 10.84 5.84 -24.42
C PRO A 3 10.26 4.94 -23.31
N PHE A 4 8.96 4.63 -23.39
CA PHE A 4 8.27 3.74 -22.45
C PHE A 4 8.67 2.27 -22.53
N GLN A 5 8.95 1.76 -23.74
CA GLN A 5 9.39 0.37 -23.92
C GLN A 5 10.77 0.17 -23.33
N THR A 6 11.67 1.16 -23.49
CA THR A 6 13.03 1.10 -22.95
C THR A 6 13.04 1.04 -21.43
N ILE A 7 12.16 1.79 -20.74
CA ILE A 7 12.12 1.81 -19.27
C ILE A 7 11.46 0.55 -18.72
N ARG A 8 10.39 0.06 -19.36
CA ARG A 8 9.79 -1.24 -19.00
C ARG A 8 10.81 -2.36 -19.14
N GLN A 9 11.60 -2.33 -20.21
CA GLN A 9 12.68 -3.31 -20.41
C GLN A 9 13.73 -3.21 -19.32
N GLY A 10 14.16 -2.01 -18.90
CA GLY A 10 15.11 -1.84 -17.80
C GLY A 10 14.61 -2.38 -16.46
N ILE A 11 13.30 -2.24 -16.16
CA ILE A 11 12.67 -2.85 -14.98
C ILE A 11 12.66 -4.39 -15.11
N ILE A 12 12.29 -4.92 -16.28
CA ILE A 12 12.28 -6.36 -16.53
C ILE A 12 13.71 -6.92 -16.37
N ASP A 13 14.71 -6.32 -17.01
CA ASP A 13 16.09 -6.76 -16.95
C ASP A 13 16.64 -6.76 -15.52
N ARG A 14 16.29 -5.75 -14.73
CA ARG A 14 16.74 -5.62 -13.35
C ARG A 14 16.11 -6.64 -12.40
N TYR A 15 14.80 -6.87 -12.51
CA TYR A 15 14.05 -7.61 -11.49
C TYR A 15 13.65 -9.03 -11.89
N SER A 16 13.84 -9.45 -13.15
CA SER A 16 13.53 -10.81 -13.60
C SER A 16 14.27 -11.91 -12.85
N VAL A 17 15.42 -11.60 -12.29
CA VAL A 17 16.22 -12.55 -11.48
C VAL A 17 15.61 -12.84 -10.10
N LEU A 18 14.63 -12.04 -9.68
CA LEU A 18 13.99 -12.12 -8.37
C LEU A 18 12.63 -12.84 -8.39
N VAL A 19 12.11 -13.14 -9.58
CA VAL A 19 10.78 -13.72 -9.74
C VAL A 19 10.84 -15.20 -10.10
N ASP A 20 9.80 -15.92 -9.75
CA ASP A 20 9.65 -17.35 -10.04
C ASP A 20 9.42 -17.63 -11.54
N ASN A 21 8.80 -16.71 -12.27
CA ASN A 21 8.56 -16.81 -13.71
C ASN A 21 8.87 -15.50 -14.46
N PRO A 22 10.11 -15.32 -14.95
CA PRO A 22 10.52 -14.11 -15.67
C PRO A 22 9.69 -13.79 -16.91
N THR A 23 9.21 -14.81 -17.63
CA THR A 23 8.40 -14.63 -18.83
C THR A 23 7.04 -14.07 -18.52
N GLU A 24 6.32 -14.65 -17.54
CA GLU A 24 5.02 -14.14 -17.09
C GLU A 24 5.15 -12.74 -16.47
N PHE A 25 6.24 -12.49 -15.73
CA PHE A 25 6.53 -11.16 -15.19
C PHE A 25 6.67 -10.12 -16.30
N ALA A 26 7.48 -10.41 -17.33
CA ALA A 26 7.66 -9.51 -18.46
C ALA A 26 6.34 -9.24 -19.21
N GLU A 27 5.53 -10.28 -19.45
CA GLU A 27 4.21 -10.14 -20.05
C GLU A 27 3.29 -9.27 -19.18
N ALA A 28 3.26 -9.49 -17.86
CA ALA A 28 2.42 -8.73 -16.95
C ALA A 28 2.79 -7.24 -16.94
N ILE A 29 4.08 -6.90 -16.96
CA ILE A 29 4.55 -5.50 -17.03
C ILE A 29 4.02 -4.76 -18.27
N HIS A 30 3.76 -5.48 -19.36
CA HIS A 30 3.22 -4.88 -20.60
C HIS A 30 1.68 -4.81 -20.63
N LYS A 31 0.98 -5.60 -19.83
CA LYS A 31 -0.48 -5.60 -19.78
C LYS A 31 -1.02 -4.40 -19.00
N PRO A 32 -2.03 -3.67 -19.52
CA PRO A 32 -2.72 -2.63 -18.73
C PRO A 32 -3.48 -3.27 -17.56
N LEU A 33 -3.55 -2.56 -16.43
CA LEU A 33 -4.39 -2.97 -15.32
C LEU A 33 -5.85 -2.63 -15.57
N LYS A 34 -6.74 -3.54 -15.17
CA LYS A 34 -8.15 -3.25 -15.01
C LYS A 34 -8.38 -2.31 -13.84
N GLN A 35 -9.47 -1.55 -13.89
CA GLN A 35 -9.83 -0.67 -12.78
C GLN A 35 -10.35 -1.51 -11.62
N SER A 36 -9.82 -1.27 -10.42
CA SER A 36 -10.29 -1.91 -9.20
C SER A 36 -10.85 -0.88 -8.22
N PHE A 37 -11.75 -1.32 -7.36
CA PHE A 37 -12.39 -0.49 -6.35
C PHE A 37 -12.71 -1.30 -5.10
N ARG A 38 -12.93 -0.61 -4.00
CA ARG A 38 -13.51 -1.19 -2.80
C ARG A 38 -14.84 -0.55 -2.48
N ILE A 39 -15.76 -1.35 -1.93
CA ILE A 39 -17.02 -0.86 -1.37
C ILE A 39 -16.73 -0.19 -0.03
N ASN A 40 -17.43 0.90 0.21
CA ASN A 40 -17.38 1.63 1.46
C ASN A 40 -18.60 1.30 2.33
N THR A 41 -18.39 0.45 3.32
CA THR A 41 -19.45 -0.02 4.24
C THR A 41 -19.99 1.06 5.18
N LEU A 42 -19.35 2.24 5.25
CA LEU A 42 -19.88 3.41 5.97
C LEU A 42 -21.01 4.13 5.21
N LYS A 43 -21.17 3.85 3.91
CA LYS A 43 -22.10 4.58 3.02
C LYS A 43 -23.24 3.72 2.48
N GLY A 44 -23.36 2.50 2.92
CA GLY A 44 -24.48 1.65 2.52
C GLY A 44 -24.18 0.18 2.63
N ASP A 45 -25.21 -0.60 2.37
CA ASP A 45 -25.14 -2.05 2.32
C ASP A 45 -24.41 -2.51 1.05
N LYS A 46 -23.55 -3.50 1.22
CA LYS A 46 -22.65 -4.00 0.16
C LYS A 46 -23.43 -4.57 -1.01
N GLU A 47 -24.44 -5.40 -0.75
CA GLU A 47 -25.22 -6.08 -1.79
C GLU A 47 -26.01 -5.08 -2.62
N ASN A 48 -26.61 -4.09 -1.98
CA ASN A 48 -27.35 -3.01 -2.67
C ASN A 48 -26.43 -2.18 -3.58
N ILE A 49 -25.23 -1.85 -3.11
CA ILE A 49 -24.23 -1.11 -3.91
C ILE A 49 -23.78 -1.94 -5.11
N LEU A 50 -23.53 -3.25 -4.92
CA LEU A 50 -23.17 -4.15 -6.01
C LEU A 50 -24.26 -4.30 -7.03
N GLU A 51 -25.51 -4.42 -6.62
CA GLU A 51 -26.65 -4.49 -7.53
C GLU A 51 -26.74 -3.25 -8.42
N GLN A 52 -26.60 -2.07 -7.83
CA GLN A 52 -26.55 -0.80 -8.59
C GLN A 52 -25.41 -0.79 -9.62
N LEU A 53 -24.20 -1.18 -9.22
CA LEU A 53 -23.05 -1.24 -10.11
C LEU A 53 -23.23 -2.25 -11.24
N ARG A 54 -23.79 -3.42 -10.97
CA ARG A 54 -24.03 -4.48 -11.95
C ARG A 54 -25.04 -4.10 -13.04
N ASN A 55 -25.89 -3.11 -12.81
CA ASN A 55 -26.80 -2.60 -13.83
C ASN A 55 -26.07 -2.03 -15.06
N TYR A 56 -24.84 -1.54 -14.89
CA TYR A 56 -24.03 -0.99 -15.99
C TYR A 56 -22.65 -1.64 -16.12
N ASP A 57 -22.22 -2.44 -15.17
CA ASP A 57 -21.02 -3.28 -15.23
C ASP A 57 -21.32 -4.70 -14.73
N PRO A 58 -22.00 -5.53 -15.53
CA PRO A 58 -22.42 -6.87 -15.09
C PRO A 58 -21.28 -7.85 -14.88
N GLU A 59 -20.07 -7.53 -15.38
CA GLU A 59 -18.87 -8.38 -15.29
C GLU A 59 -17.95 -8.03 -14.12
N ILE A 60 -18.46 -7.32 -13.10
CA ILE A 60 -17.70 -7.05 -11.86
C ILE A 60 -17.30 -8.38 -11.23
N THR A 61 -16.00 -8.52 -10.96
CA THR A 61 -15.41 -9.73 -10.37
C THR A 61 -14.97 -9.46 -8.94
N GLU A 62 -15.31 -10.38 -8.03
CA GLU A 62 -14.85 -10.34 -6.64
C GLU A 62 -13.35 -10.66 -6.53
N VAL A 63 -12.70 -10.08 -5.54
CA VAL A 63 -11.30 -10.36 -5.22
C VAL A 63 -11.25 -11.39 -4.09
N PRO A 64 -10.65 -12.59 -4.29
CA PRO A 64 -10.77 -13.71 -3.33
C PRO A 64 -10.26 -13.41 -1.92
N TRP A 65 -9.31 -12.50 -1.79
CA TRP A 65 -8.66 -12.19 -0.52
C TRP A 65 -9.22 -10.94 0.20
N ASN A 66 -10.19 -10.26 -0.41
CA ASN A 66 -10.81 -9.08 0.22
C ASN A 66 -12.29 -8.94 -0.20
N ASN A 67 -13.19 -9.28 0.70
CA ASN A 67 -14.63 -9.32 0.46
C ASN A 67 -15.26 -7.98 0.04
N ASN A 68 -14.54 -6.86 0.21
CA ASN A 68 -15.00 -5.53 -0.20
C ASN A 68 -14.28 -5.02 -1.45
N ALA A 69 -13.38 -5.81 -2.04
CA ALA A 69 -12.60 -5.44 -3.21
C ALA A 69 -13.13 -6.10 -4.49
N TYR A 70 -13.16 -5.34 -5.56
CA TYR A 70 -13.73 -5.75 -6.84
C TYR A 70 -12.89 -5.21 -8.00
N VAL A 71 -12.94 -5.94 -9.12
CA VAL A 71 -12.37 -5.54 -10.41
C VAL A 71 -13.51 -5.24 -11.37
N SER A 72 -13.44 -4.10 -12.04
CA SER A 72 -14.38 -3.61 -13.04
C SER A 72 -13.84 -3.78 -14.45
N GLN A 73 -14.72 -4.01 -15.41
CA GLN A 73 -14.38 -3.93 -16.85
C GLN A 73 -14.43 -2.49 -17.37
N LEU A 74 -15.05 -1.58 -16.61
CA LEU A 74 -15.12 -0.16 -16.98
C LEU A 74 -13.85 0.57 -16.57
N ASN A 75 -13.45 1.54 -17.40
CA ASN A 75 -12.30 2.41 -17.13
C ASN A 75 -12.68 3.78 -16.57
N ASN A 76 -13.96 4.03 -16.31
CA ASN A 76 -14.50 5.34 -15.95
C ASN A 76 -15.38 5.34 -14.69
N LEU A 77 -15.21 4.38 -13.80
CA LEU A 77 -15.93 4.32 -12.51
C LEU A 77 -15.84 5.61 -11.67
N GLY A 78 -14.79 6.42 -11.91
CA GLY A 78 -14.66 7.74 -11.29
C GLY A 78 -15.76 8.74 -11.63
N SER A 79 -16.54 8.46 -12.68
CA SER A 79 -17.70 9.26 -13.11
C SER A 79 -19.03 8.67 -12.65
N SER A 80 -19.02 7.56 -11.91
CA SER A 80 -20.23 6.93 -11.41
C SER A 80 -20.84 7.69 -10.23
N LEU A 81 -22.14 7.53 -10.02
CA LEU A 81 -22.84 8.09 -8.87
C LEU A 81 -22.28 7.52 -7.55
N GLU A 82 -22.04 6.22 -7.52
CA GLU A 82 -21.53 5.49 -6.34
C GLU A 82 -20.15 6.01 -5.92
N HIS A 83 -19.29 6.36 -6.88
CA HIS A 83 -18.03 7.02 -6.58
C HIS A 83 -18.26 8.44 -6.06
N PHE A 84 -19.15 9.21 -6.68
CA PHE A 84 -19.43 10.60 -6.30
C PHE A 84 -19.98 10.71 -4.87
N VAL A 85 -20.94 9.85 -4.50
CA VAL A 85 -21.55 9.84 -3.15
C VAL A 85 -20.69 9.09 -2.11
N GLY A 86 -19.58 8.45 -2.52
CA GLY A 86 -18.63 7.80 -1.63
C GLY A 86 -18.99 6.37 -1.24
N GLN A 87 -19.89 5.71 -1.95
CA GLN A 87 -20.22 4.29 -1.76
C GLN A 87 -19.10 3.36 -2.23
N ILE A 88 -18.28 3.83 -3.18
CA ILE A 88 -17.06 3.14 -3.61
C ILE A 88 -15.84 4.06 -3.56
N TYR A 89 -14.68 3.43 -3.41
CA TYR A 89 -13.38 4.09 -3.56
C TYR A 89 -12.54 3.35 -4.60
N ILE A 90 -12.14 4.06 -5.66
CA ILE A 90 -11.26 3.49 -6.68
C ILE A 90 -9.85 3.35 -6.10
N GLN A 91 -9.39 2.13 -5.98
CA GLN A 91 -8.12 1.81 -5.34
C GLN A 91 -7.50 0.61 -6.07
N GLU A 92 -6.20 0.67 -6.31
CA GLU A 92 -5.47 -0.47 -6.83
C GLU A 92 -5.41 -1.57 -5.75
N LEU A 93 -5.52 -2.83 -6.19
CA LEU A 93 -5.72 -3.98 -5.31
C LEU A 93 -4.62 -4.11 -4.24
N THR A 94 -3.35 -3.99 -4.62
CA THR A 94 -2.25 -4.15 -3.67
C THR A 94 -2.21 -3.04 -2.61
N SER A 95 -2.66 -1.85 -2.97
CA SER A 95 -2.81 -0.74 -2.01
C SER A 95 -3.89 -0.99 -0.95
N MET A 96 -4.78 -1.98 -1.15
CA MET A 96 -5.79 -2.40 -0.18
C MET A 96 -5.23 -3.39 0.86
N ILE A 97 -4.04 -3.98 0.63
CA ILE A 97 -3.49 -5.06 1.45
C ILE A 97 -3.01 -4.59 2.83
N PRO A 98 -2.29 -3.45 3.00
CA PRO A 98 -1.83 -3.02 4.31
C PRO A 98 -2.92 -2.94 5.39
N PRO A 99 -4.14 -2.40 5.12
CA PRO A 99 -5.24 -2.50 6.07
C PRO A 99 -5.74 -3.93 6.33
N VAL A 100 -5.66 -4.83 5.34
CA VAL A 100 -6.11 -6.22 5.52
C VAL A 100 -5.20 -7.02 6.45
N VAL A 101 -3.88 -6.78 6.39
CA VAL A 101 -2.91 -7.48 7.26
C VAL A 101 -2.93 -7.02 8.72
N VAL A 102 -3.70 -5.99 9.04
CA VAL A 102 -3.83 -5.46 10.41
C VAL A 102 -5.25 -5.53 10.96
N LYS A 103 -6.13 -6.29 10.31
CA LYS A 103 -7.53 -6.40 10.73
C LYS A 103 -7.72 -6.89 12.19
N ASP A 104 -6.75 -7.61 12.71
CA ASP A 104 -6.71 -8.15 14.07
C ASP A 104 -6.33 -7.12 15.14
N VAL A 105 -5.81 -5.96 14.75
CA VAL A 105 -5.33 -4.92 15.67
C VAL A 105 -6.00 -3.56 15.50
N ILE A 106 -7.06 -3.46 14.69
CA ILE A 106 -7.69 -2.15 14.41
C ILE A 106 -8.92 -1.85 15.26
N ASP A 107 -9.50 -2.82 15.97
CA ASP A 107 -10.76 -2.65 16.68
C ASP A 107 -10.61 -1.71 17.89
N ASN A 108 -11.29 -0.55 17.82
CA ASN A 108 -11.31 0.52 18.84
C ASN A 108 -9.93 1.10 19.24
N ASN A 109 -8.89 0.84 18.46
CA ASN A 109 -7.53 1.24 18.76
C ASN A 109 -7.19 2.63 18.25
N ALA A 110 -6.06 3.17 18.73
CA ALA A 110 -5.45 4.38 18.22
C ALA A 110 -4.51 4.05 17.05
N ILE A 111 -4.73 4.70 15.91
CA ILE A 111 -3.97 4.43 14.69
C ILE A 111 -3.27 5.70 14.22
N LEU A 112 -1.99 5.60 13.87
CA LEU A 112 -1.23 6.68 13.26
C LEU A 112 -0.84 6.31 11.82
N ASP A 113 -1.55 6.91 10.86
CA ASP A 113 -1.21 6.83 9.43
C ASP A 113 -0.20 7.92 9.09
N CYS A 114 1.07 7.53 8.96
CA CYS A 114 2.23 8.42 8.92
C CYS A 114 2.35 9.21 7.60
N CYS A 115 1.82 8.65 6.51
CA CYS A 115 1.91 9.18 5.14
C CYS A 115 0.55 9.08 4.43
N ALA A 116 -0.50 9.56 5.06
CA ALA A 116 -1.90 9.23 4.78
C ALA A 116 -2.43 9.63 3.40
N ALA A 117 -1.99 10.78 2.86
CA ALA A 117 -2.60 11.31 1.64
C ALA A 117 -2.32 10.42 0.40
N PRO A 118 -3.33 10.14 -0.43
CA PRO A 118 -4.63 10.81 -0.52
C PRO A 118 -5.75 10.26 0.38
N GLY A 119 -5.47 9.32 1.30
CA GLY A 119 -6.44 8.78 2.26
C GLY A 119 -7.01 7.40 1.89
N SER A 120 -6.40 6.69 0.96
CA SER A 120 -6.87 5.36 0.53
C SER A 120 -6.86 4.35 1.66
N LYS A 121 -5.76 4.22 2.39
CA LYS A 121 -5.60 3.30 3.51
C LYS A 121 -6.33 3.80 4.76
N THR A 122 -6.21 5.10 5.07
CA THR A 122 -6.93 5.77 6.17
C THR A 122 -8.44 5.49 6.09
N THR A 123 -9.05 5.73 4.92
CA THR A 123 -10.50 5.54 4.73
C THR A 123 -10.91 4.07 4.69
N GLN A 124 -10.02 3.17 4.28
CA GLN A 124 -10.27 1.73 4.36
C GLN A 124 -10.29 1.26 5.82
N ILE A 125 -9.30 1.69 6.61
CA ILE A 125 -9.23 1.38 8.05
C ILE A 125 -10.45 1.96 8.77
N ALA A 126 -10.81 3.22 8.54
CA ALA A 126 -11.99 3.84 9.13
C ALA A 126 -13.29 3.05 8.82
N GLY A 127 -13.41 2.54 7.58
CA GLY A 127 -14.51 1.66 7.19
C GLY A 127 -14.50 0.32 7.93
N MET A 128 -13.34 -0.29 8.10
CA MET A 128 -13.19 -1.55 8.87
C MET A 128 -13.49 -1.34 10.35
N MET A 129 -13.10 -0.19 10.91
CA MET A 129 -13.39 0.22 12.30
C MET A 129 -14.83 0.70 12.51
N GLN A 130 -15.65 0.83 11.47
CA GLN A 130 -17.00 1.42 11.53
C GLN A 130 -17.01 2.80 12.24
N ASN A 131 -15.98 3.61 11.96
CA ASN A 131 -15.75 4.90 12.62
C ASN A 131 -15.55 4.83 14.16
N GLN A 132 -15.24 3.65 14.73
CA GLN A 132 -14.86 3.55 16.13
C GLN A 132 -13.35 3.79 16.30
N GLY A 133 -12.88 3.98 17.55
CA GLY A 133 -11.48 4.30 17.80
C GLY A 133 -11.06 5.65 17.23
N HIS A 134 -9.76 5.85 17.00
CA HIS A 134 -9.23 7.12 16.52
C HIS A 134 -8.09 6.94 15.53
N ILE A 135 -8.10 7.72 14.44
CA ILE A 135 -7.06 7.72 13.42
C ILE A 135 -6.41 9.11 13.34
N ILE A 136 -5.10 9.18 13.50
CA ILE A 136 -4.32 10.38 13.16
C ILE A 136 -3.78 10.18 11.75
N ALA A 137 -4.29 10.95 10.80
CA ALA A 137 -3.91 10.89 9.38
C ALA A 137 -2.95 12.04 9.07
N ASN A 138 -1.64 11.74 9.00
CA ASN A 138 -0.60 12.73 8.77
C ASN A 138 -0.11 12.71 7.32
N ASP A 139 0.21 13.88 6.77
CA ASP A 139 1.03 14.01 5.56
C ASP A 139 1.91 15.25 5.65
N SER A 140 3.10 15.19 5.09
CA SER A 140 4.06 16.30 5.11
C SER A 140 3.80 17.37 4.04
N ARG A 141 2.91 17.11 3.07
CA ARG A 141 2.67 17.96 1.91
C ARG A 141 1.30 18.62 1.93
N HIS A 142 1.25 19.93 2.14
CA HIS A 142 0.02 20.71 2.16
C HIS A 142 -0.86 20.47 0.91
N ALA A 143 -0.27 20.42 -0.28
CA ALA A 143 -1.02 20.21 -1.52
C ALA A 143 -1.78 18.87 -1.55
N ARG A 144 -1.32 17.84 -0.83
CA ARG A 144 -1.97 16.53 -0.75
C ARG A 144 -3.09 16.47 0.28
N LEU A 145 -3.11 17.38 1.27
CA LEU A 145 -4.15 17.40 2.31
C LEU A 145 -5.53 17.70 1.76
N LYS A 146 -5.63 18.46 0.65
CA LYS A 146 -6.92 18.73 0.01
C LYS A 146 -7.58 17.43 -0.44
N SER A 147 -6.84 16.53 -1.07
CA SER A 147 -7.37 15.23 -1.50
C SER A 147 -7.64 14.30 -0.32
N LEU A 148 -6.80 14.31 0.73
CA LEU A 148 -7.04 13.55 1.95
C LEU A 148 -8.38 13.97 2.60
N ARG A 149 -8.55 15.24 2.90
CA ARG A 149 -9.78 15.76 3.50
C ARG A 149 -11.01 15.48 2.64
N GLY A 150 -10.94 15.78 1.34
CA GLY A 150 -12.04 15.51 0.43
C GLY A 150 -12.44 14.03 0.35
N ASN A 151 -11.48 13.10 0.48
CA ASN A 151 -11.78 11.67 0.53
C ASN A 151 -12.37 11.26 1.89
N LEU A 152 -11.87 11.78 3.02
CA LEU A 152 -12.46 11.54 4.33
C LEU A 152 -13.93 11.99 4.36
N ASP A 153 -14.20 13.23 3.93
CA ASP A 153 -15.55 13.80 3.88
C ASP A 153 -16.48 12.99 2.96
N ARG A 154 -16.04 12.74 1.74
CA ARG A 154 -16.82 12.00 0.73
C ARG A 154 -17.17 10.58 1.20
N LEU A 155 -16.23 9.91 1.86
CA LEU A 155 -16.41 8.53 2.33
C LEU A 155 -17.09 8.44 3.71
N GLY A 156 -17.37 9.59 4.37
CA GLY A 156 -18.08 9.62 5.65
C GLY A 156 -17.22 9.16 6.84
N VAL A 157 -15.92 9.43 6.78
CA VAL A 157 -15.00 9.13 7.88
C VAL A 157 -15.15 10.22 8.95
N THR A 158 -15.45 9.82 10.18
CA THR A 158 -15.69 10.73 11.31
C THR A 158 -14.70 10.56 12.46
N ASN A 159 -13.91 9.49 12.45
CA ASN A 159 -12.95 9.15 13.51
C ASN A 159 -11.49 9.51 13.16
N ALA A 160 -11.25 10.36 12.14
CA ALA A 160 -9.90 10.72 11.71
C ALA A 160 -9.58 12.20 11.94
N THR A 161 -8.40 12.47 12.54
CA THR A 161 -7.83 13.81 12.67
C THR A 161 -6.70 13.99 11.65
N VAL A 162 -6.78 15.04 10.83
CA VAL A 162 -5.78 15.34 9.80
C VAL A 162 -4.70 16.26 10.35
N THR A 163 -3.42 15.87 10.18
CA THR A 163 -2.25 16.66 10.57
C THR A 163 -1.34 16.94 9.38
N LEU A 164 -0.62 18.07 9.43
CA LEU A 164 0.38 18.48 8.44
C LEU A 164 1.74 18.59 9.13
N ARG A 165 2.54 17.54 9.10
CA ARG A 165 3.87 17.54 9.72
C ARG A 165 4.85 16.64 8.96
N ASP A 166 6.14 16.99 8.99
CA ASP A 166 7.20 16.03 8.66
C ASP A 166 7.20 14.94 9.74
N PHE A 167 6.91 13.72 9.34
CA PHE A 167 6.78 12.62 10.29
C PHE A 167 8.07 12.33 11.07
N LYS A 168 9.24 12.61 10.51
CA LYS A 168 10.53 12.45 11.20
C LYS A 168 10.66 13.35 12.43
N SER A 169 9.93 14.45 12.46
CA SER A 169 9.85 15.37 13.59
C SER A 169 8.45 15.39 14.25
N PHE A 170 7.68 14.33 14.05
CA PHE A 170 6.36 14.19 14.66
C PHE A 170 6.50 14.10 16.19
N PRO A 171 5.62 14.78 16.96
CA PRO A 171 5.66 14.69 18.41
C PRO A 171 5.43 13.24 18.85
N ASN A 172 6.04 12.85 19.95
CA ASN A 172 5.84 11.51 20.49
C ASN A 172 4.35 11.29 20.76
N THR A 173 3.81 10.30 20.10
CA THR A 173 2.37 9.97 20.09
C THR A 173 2.25 8.46 20.13
N GLU A 174 1.70 7.95 21.19
CA GLU A 174 1.45 6.53 21.34
C GLU A 174 0.27 6.12 20.48
N ALA A 175 0.40 4.98 19.83
CA ALA A 175 -0.64 4.34 19.05
C ALA A 175 -0.46 2.81 19.09
N ASP A 176 -1.54 2.09 18.88
CA ASP A 176 -1.51 0.62 18.78
C ASP A 176 -1.03 0.14 17.41
N LEU A 177 -1.27 0.98 16.39
CA LEU A 177 -0.86 0.72 15.01
C LEU A 177 -0.23 1.96 14.38
N TYR A 178 0.95 1.77 13.79
CA TYR A 178 1.62 2.74 12.93
C TYR A 178 1.62 2.25 11.47
N LEU A 179 0.99 3.01 10.58
CA LEU A 179 0.97 2.70 9.15
C LEU A 179 1.97 3.60 8.43
N VAL A 180 3.05 3.03 7.93
CA VAL A 180 4.12 3.72 7.20
C VAL A 180 4.05 3.31 5.72
N ASP A 181 3.03 3.81 4.98
CA ASP A 181 2.95 3.68 3.52
C ASP A 181 3.91 4.70 2.91
N ALA A 182 5.17 4.31 2.79
CA ALA A 182 6.26 5.23 2.59
C ALA A 182 6.34 5.78 1.14
N PRO A 183 6.64 7.09 0.96
CA PRO A 183 7.02 7.58 -0.35
C PRO A 183 8.18 6.78 -0.94
N CYS A 184 8.04 6.32 -2.18
CA CYS A 184 8.98 5.42 -2.84
C CYS A 184 9.16 5.79 -4.32
N SER A 185 10.04 5.08 -5.03
CA SER A 185 10.24 5.22 -6.49
C SER A 185 8.99 4.91 -7.32
N SER A 186 8.05 4.16 -6.74
CA SER A 186 6.78 3.76 -7.37
C SER A 186 6.92 2.90 -8.64
N GLU A 187 8.06 2.26 -8.84
CA GLU A 187 8.34 1.41 -10.02
C GLU A 187 7.28 0.33 -10.23
N GLY A 188 6.76 -0.21 -9.14
CA GLY A 188 5.74 -1.25 -9.16
C GLY A 188 4.41 -0.82 -9.78
N THR A 189 4.17 0.50 -9.96
CA THR A 189 2.94 1.05 -10.57
C THR A 189 3.09 1.32 -12.06
N ILE A 190 4.13 0.77 -12.71
CA ILE A 190 4.45 1.00 -14.13
C ILE A 190 3.33 0.59 -15.08
N ARG A 191 2.53 -0.39 -14.70
CA ARG A 191 1.36 -0.86 -15.47
C ARG A 191 0.26 0.20 -15.54
N LYS A 192 0.09 0.98 -14.48
CA LYS A 192 -0.98 1.99 -14.33
C LYS A 192 -0.55 3.37 -14.82
N LYS A 193 0.72 3.74 -14.64
CA LYS A 193 1.19 5.12 -14.83
C LYS A 193 2.38 5.18 -15.79
N ASN A 194 2.13 5.51 -17.04
CA ASN A 194 3.21 5.85 -17.99
C ASN A 194 4.12 7.00 -17.50
N ALA A 195 3.65 7.85 -16.58
CA ALA A 195 4.45 8.90 -15.97
C ALA A 195 5.59 8.37 -15.10
N VAL A 196 5.41 7.21 -14.43
CA VAL A 196 6.48 6.54 -13.66
C VAL A 196 7.64 6.19 -14.57
N ALA A 197 7.34 5.68 -15.75
CA ALA A 197 8.34 5.37 -16.76
C ALA A 197 9.15 6.60 -17.20
N ARG A 198 8.55 7.79 -17.23
CA ARG A 198 9.27 9.04 -17.60
C ARG A 198 10.15 9.59 -16.48
N MET A 199 9.81 9.31 -15.24
CA MET A 199 10.46 9.89 -14.05
C MET A 199 11.47 8.94 -13.41
N TRP A 200 11.42 7.64 -13.76
CA TRP A 200 12.29 6.64 -13.17
C TRP A 200 13.77 6.87 -13.49
N LYS A 201 14.57 6.87 -12.44
CA LYS A 201 16.03 6.89 -12.53
C LYS A 201 16.58 5.92 -11.50
N GLU A 202 17.41 5.00 -11.92
CA GLU A 202 18.04 4.01 -11.04
C GLU A 202 18.74 4.64 -9.82
N LYS A 203 19.17 5.88 -9.92
CA LYS A 203 19.84 6.61 -8.82
C LYS A 203 18.90 7.12 -7.72
N ASP A 204 17.58 7.14 -7.96
CA ASP A 204 16.62 7.76 -7.03
C ASP A 204 16.37 6.89 -5.79
N TYR A 205 16.61 5.58 -5.84
CA TYR A 205 16.42 4.70 -4.69
C TYR A 205 17.22 5.14 -3.45
N LYS A 206 18.46 5.66 -3.60
CA LYS A 206 19.27 6.13 -2.44
C LYS A 206 18.58 7.24 -1.64
N ARG A 207 17.89 8.15 -2.33
CA ARG A 207 17.14 9.23 -1.69
C ARG A 207 15.91 8.69 -0.96
N PHE A 208 15.17 7.77 -1.60
CA PHE A 208 13.98 7.18 -1.00
C PHE A 208 14.33 6.29 0.18
N THR A 209 15.35 5.43 0.07
CA THR A 209 15.83 4.58 1.18
C THR A 209 16.13 5.41 2.43
N LYS A 210 16.87 6.53 2.28
CA LYS A 210 17.17 7.43 3.42
C LYS A 210 15.93 8.03 4.04
N LEU A 211 14.92 8.42 3.23
CA LEU A 211 13.66 8.94 3.73
C LEU A 211 12.88 7.85 4.46
N GLN A 212 12.73 6.69 3.85
CA GLN A 212 11.98 5.53 4.36
C GLN A 212 12.53 5.04 5.69
N LYS A 213 13.86 4.90 5.81
CA LYS A 213 14.53 4.60 7.09
C LYS A 213 14.18 5.61 8.17
N GLY A 214 14.23 6.91 7.85
CA GLY A 214 13.90 7.94 8.83
C GLY A 214 12.43 7.92 9.27
N LEU A 215 11.50 7.59 8.36
CA LEU A 215 10.08 7.45 8.69
C LEU A 215 9.83 6.22 9.56
N LEU A 216 10.38 5.06 9.17
CA LEU A 216 10.17 3.81 9.88
C LEU A 216 10.86 3.81 11.24
N ASN A 217 12.09 4.34 11.33
CA ASN A 217 12.80 4.51 12.59
C ASN A 217 11.98 5.37 13.58
N LYS A 218 11.42 6.50 13.11
CA LYS A 218 10.59 7.36 13.94
C LYS A 218 9.32 6.65 14.44
N ALA A 219 8.68 5.83 13.60
CA ALA A 219 7.56 4.99 14.02
C ALA A 219 7.97 4.01 15.12
N CYS A 220 9.10 3.30 14.94
CA CYS A 220 9.62 2.36 15.92
C CYS A 220 10.03 3.01 17.26
N GLU A 221 10.56 4.25 17.21
CA GLU A 221 10.92 5.02 18.41
C GLU A 221 9.69 5.45 19.22
N MET A 222 8.57 5.72 18.55
CA MET A 222 7.33 6.15 19.22
C MET A 222 6.45 4.99 19.69
N ALA A 223 6.57 3.84 19.05
CA ALA A 223 5.71 2.70 19.29
C ALA A 223 5.96 2.10 20.69
N PRO A 224 4.94 2.01 21.56
CA PRO A 224 5.00 1.21 22.77
C PRO A 224 5.26 -0.26 22.48
N SER A 225 5.83 -0.99 23.46
CA SER A 225 5.97 -2.45 23.34
C SER A 225 4.61 -3.12 23.10
N GLY A 226 4.58 -4.06 22.16
CA GLY A 226 3.37 -4.75 21.71
C GLY A 226 2.60 -4.04 20.60
N SER A 227 2.99 -2.80 20.23
CA SER A 227 2.36 -2.11 19.09
C SER A 227 2.75 -2.75 17.76
N THR A 228 1.84 -2.67 16.80
CA THR A 228 2.07 -3.09 15.41
C THR A 228 2.55 -1.93 14.55
N ILE A 229 3.56 -2.18 13.72
CA ILE A 229 4.04 -1.21 12.73
C ILE A 229 3.98 -1.88 11.35
N VAL A 230 3.28 -1.27 10.40
CA VAL A 230 3.24 -1.76 9.02
C VAL A 230 4.01 -0.82 8.12
N TYR A 231 5.05 -1.35 7.50
CA TYR A 231 5.78 -0.66 6.44
C TYR A 231 5.32 -1.18 5.08
N SER A 232 5.06 -0.28 4.14
CA SER A 232 4.67 -0.67 2.78
C SER A 232 5.21 0.29 1.72
N THR A 233 5.46 -0.26 0.52
CA THR A 233 5.87 0.48 -0.67
C THR A 233 5.23 -0.11 -1.93
N CYS A 234 5.10 0.71 -2.97
CA CYS A 234 4.72 0.26 -4.31
C CYS A 234 5.94 0.22 -5.25
N THR A 235 7.08 -0.34 -4.81
CA THR A 235 8.29 -0.49 -5.62
C THR A 235 8.79 -1.93 -5.63
N PHE A 236 9.54 -2.30 -6.67
CA PHE A 236 10.24 -3.58 -6.74
C PHE A 236 11.57 -3.57 -5.97
N SER A 237 12.15 -2.37 -5.74
CA SER A 237 13.54 -2.19 -5.28
C SER A 237 13.81 -2.81 -3.91
N PRO A 238 14.70 -3.83 -3.80
CA PRO A 238 15.13 -4.36 -2.52
C PRO A 238 15.82 -3.29 -1.64
N GLU A 239 16.42 -2.28 -2.25
CA GLU A 239 17.06 -1.17 -1.53
C GLU A 239 16.05 -0.30 -0.77
N GLU A 240 14.80 -0.22 -1.27
CA GLU A 240 13.70 0.52 -0.63
C GLU A 240 12.84 -0.38 0.27
N ASN A 241 13.00 -1.68 0.20
CA ASN A 241 12.20 -2.71 0.85
C ASN A 241 13.02 -3.44 1.92
N GLU A 242 13.60 -4.58 1.60
CA GLU A 242 14.29 -5.45 2.55
C GLU A 242 15.50 -4.79 3.21
N LYS A 243 16.25 -3.98 2.47
CA LYS A 243 17.39 -3.23 3.06
C LYS A 243 16.91 -2.28 4.16
N VAL A 244 15.75 -1.61 3.96
CA VAL A 244 15.18 -0.73 4.98
C VAL A 244 14.78 -1.54 6.22
N ILE A 245 14.10 -2.67 6.03
CA ILE A 245 13.67 -3.55 7.13
C ILE A 245 14.89 -4.13 7.88
N SER A 246 15.87 -4.68 7.16
CA SER A 246 17.09 -5.24 7.75
C SER A 246 17.81 -4.23 8.65
N GLU A 247 17.98 -3.00 8.17
CA GLU A 247 18.62 -1.95 8.97
C GLU A 247 17.76 -1.50 10.17
N ILE A 248 16.44 -1.62 10.12
CA ILE A 248 15.57 -1.36 11.27
C ILE A 248 15.69 -2.46 12.30
N ILE A 249 15.74 -3.73 11.90
CA ILE A 249 15.98 -4.87 12.82
C ILE A 249 17.29 -4.68 13.58
N ASP A 250 18.36 -4.28 12.89
CA ASP A 250 19.68 -4.05 13.50
C ASP A 250 19.69 -2.92 14.54
N ASN A 251 18.79 -1.94 14.42
CA ASN A 251 18.84 -0.70 15.21
C ASN A 251 17.68 -0.50 16.19
N GLN A 252 16.60 -1.29 16.06
CA GLN A 252 15.37 -1.17 16.83
C GLN A 252 14.99 -2.51 17.43
N SER A 253 14.34 -2.49 18.60
CA SER A 253 13.77 -3.69 19.20
C SER A 253 12.43 -4.00 18.54
N VAL A 254 12.47 -4.67 17.39
CA VAL A 254 11.30 -5.08 16.60
C VAL A 254 11.50 -6.50 16.08
N LYS A 255 10.40 -7.19 15.84
CA LYS A 255 10.35 -8.50 15.21
C LYS A 255 9.49 -8.44 13.94
N VAL A 256 9.92 -9.09 12.87
CA VAL A 256 9.12 -9.20 11.65
C VAL A 256 8.15 -10.37 11.76
N GLU A 257 6.86 -10.07 11.72
CA GLU A 257 5.82 -11.09 11.76
C GLU A 257 5.60 -11.70 10.37
N ASN A 258 5.43 -13.02 10.34
CA ASN A 258 5.02 -13.71 9.10
C ASN A 258 3.54 -13.45 8.85
N ILE A 259 3.22 -12.89 7.69
CA ILE A 259 1.86 -12.55 7.28
C ILE A 259 1.45 -13.35 6.04
N GLY A 260 0.23 -13.88 6.07
CA GLY A 260 -0.37 -14.59 4.95
C GLY A 260 -1.81 -14.15 4.73
N ILE A 261 -2.25 -14.10 3.49
CA ILE A 261 -3.62 -13.78 3.11
C ILE A 261 -4.14 -14.88 2.20
N ASN A 262 -5.19 -15.57 2.64
CA ASN A 262 -5.81 -16.63 1.86
C ASN A 262 -6.34 -16.06 0.52
N GLY A 263 -6.00 -16.74 -0.58
CA GLY A 263 -6.40 -16.33 -1.93
C GLY A 263 -5.50 -15.27 -2.58
N LEU A 264 -4.42 -14.83 -1.92
CA LEU A 264 -3.40 -13.94 -2.48
C LEU A 264 -2.08 -14.70 -2.64
N LYS A 265 -1.56 -14.82 -3.87
CA LYS A 265 -0.23 -15.40 -4.11
C LYS A 265 0.85 -14.35 -3.81
N THR A 266 1.78 -14.70 -2.92
CA THR A 266 2.86 -13.82 -2.46
C THR A 266 4.21 -14.53 -2.56
N SER A 267 5.29 -13.77 -2.47
CA SER A 267 6.65 -14.28 -2.31
C SER A 267 7.24 -13.74 -1.00
N PRO A 268 8.17 -14.46 -0.37
CA PRO A 268 8.91 -13.95 0.78
C PRO A 268 9.78 -12.75 0.41
N GLY A 269 10.26 -12.04 1.40
CA GLY A 269 11.29 -11.03 1.22
C GLY A 269 12.63 -11.63 0.79
N ILE A 270 13.48 -10.83 0.20
CA ILE A 270 14.74 -11.22 -0.43
C ILE A 270 15.88 -11.00 0.55
N THR A 271 16.69 -12.04 0.80
CA THR A 271 17.80 -11.99 1.78
C THR A 271 19.13 -11.55 1.19
N GLU A 272 19.26 -11.49 -0.15
CA GLU A 272 20.48 -11.06 -0.83
C GLU A 272 20.17 -10.28 -2.10
N TRP A 273 20.83 -9.14 -2.29
CA TRP A 273 20.69 -8.33 -3.49
C TRP A 273 21.96 -7.54 -3.79
N ASN A 274 22.46 -7.63 -5.05
CA ASN A 274 23.65 -6.91 -5.52
C ASN A 274 24.90 -7.08 -4.61
N GLY A 275 25.07 -8.29 -4.04
CA GLY A 275 26.19 -8.62 -3.15
C GLY A 275 26.03 -8.11 -1.71
N GLU A 276 24.90 -7.51 -1.37
CA GLU A 276 24.53 -7.18 0.01
C GLU A 276 23.62 -8.29 0.58
N THR A 277 23.89 -8.74 1.80
CA THR A 277 23.06 -9.68 2.55
C THR A 277 22.23 -8.92 3.57
N TYR A 278 20.97 -9.27 3.70
CA TYR A 278 20.01 -8.70 4.63
C TYR A 278 19.72 -9.66 5.80
N ASP A 279 19.18 -9.12 6.90
CA ASP A 279 18.76 -9.95 8.02
C ASP A 279 17.77 -11.03 7.56
N LYS A 280 17.88 -12.23 8.15
CA LYS A 280 17.03 -13.37 7.77
C LYS A 280 15.54 -13.15 8.05
N GLU A 281 15.20 -12.34 9.03
CA GLU A 281 13.78 -12.05 9.34
C GLU A 281 13.06 -11.34 8.17
N VAL A 282 13.78 -10.74 7.20
CA VAL A 282 13.15 -10.16 6.02
C VAL A 282 12.40 -11.20 5.17
N GLU A 283 12.70 -12.49 5.30
CA GLU A 283 11.93 -13.57 4.66
C GLU A 283 10.46 -13.58 5.10
N ASN A 284 10.14 -13.06 6.28
CA ASN A 284 8.77 -12.91 6.78
C ASN A 284 7.99 -11.77 6.10
N CYS A 285 8.67 -10.87 5.39
CA CYS A 285 8.02 -9.84 4.60
C CYS A 285 7.27 -10.43 3.41
N MET A 286 6.28 -9.68 2.92
CA MET A 286 5.44 -10.08 1.79
C MET A 286 5.79 -9.26 0.56
N ARG A 287 6.10 -9.94 -0.55
CA ARG A 287 6.20 -9.37 -1.89
C ARG A 287 5.02 -9.80 -2.75
N ILE A 288 4.43 -8.85 -3.45
CA ILE A 288 3.38 -9.08 -4.44
C ILE A 288 3.96 -8.73 -5.80
N TRP A 289 3.95 -9.71 -6.71
CA TRP A 289 4.43 -9.54 -8.07
C TRP A 289 3.27 -9.42 -9.06
N PRO A 290 3.38 -8.60 -10.12
CA PRO A 290 2.30 -8.35 -11.06
C PRO A 290 1.71 -9.59 -11.73
N HIS A 291 2.54 -10.58 -12.03
CA HIS A 291 2.12 -11.82 -12.70
C HIS A 291 1.40 -12.80 -11.79
N HIS A 292 1.52 -12.65 -10.47
CA HIS A 292 0.89 -13.57 -9.51
C HIS A 292 -0.62 -13.35 -9.37
N ASN A 293 -1.08 -12.09 -9.41
CA ASN A 293 -2.46 -11.73 -9.08
C ASN A 293 -3.08 -10.73 -10.06
N ASP A 294 -2.43 -10.46 -11.19
CA ASP A 294 -2.79 -9.40 -12.14
C ASP A 294 -2.93 -8.01 -11.48
N THR A 295 -1.97 -7.64 -10.64
CA THR A 295 -1.93 -6.40 -9.86
C THR A 295 -0.72 -5.52 -10.21
N ASP A 296 -0.59 -4.36 -9.56
CA ASP A 296 0.70 -3.66 -9.42
C ASP A 296 1.63 -4.46 -8.49
N ALA A 297 2.92 -4.08 -8.40
CA ALA A 297 3.81 -4.64 -7.40
C ALA A 297 3.64 -3.95 -6.05
N PHE A 298 3.88 -4.69 -4.98
CA PHE A 298 3.83 -4.15 -3.63
C PHE A 298 4.77 -4.91 -2.69
N PHE A 299 5.22 -4.21 -1.64
CA PHE A 299 5.98 -4.80 -0.55
C PHE A 299 5.35 -4.43 0.79
N ILE A 300 5.30 -5.38 1.71
CA ILE A 300 4.73 -5.18 3.05
C ILE A 300 5.60 -5.90 4.07
N ALA A 301 5.93 -5.20 5.15
CA ALA A 301 6.47 -5.77 6.38
C ALA A 301 5.54 -5.40 7.54
N ARG A 302 5.10 -6.38 8.32
CA ARG A 302 4.42 -6.19 9.58
C ARG A 302 5.42 -6.44 10.71
N LEU A 303 5.63 -5.45 11.55
CA LEU A 303 6.57 -5.48 12.66
C LEU A 303 5.80 -5.41 13.98
N GLU A 304 6.24 -6.18 14.96
CA GLU A 304 5.84 -6.04 16.34
C GLU A 304 6.94 -5.31 17.10
N LYS A 305 6.58 -4.31 17.90
CA LYS A 305 7.51 -3.63 18.80
C LYS A 305 7.75 -4.49 20.04
N CYS A 306 9.00 -4.87 20.30
CA CYS A 306 9.40 -5.67 21.46
C CYS A 306 9.58 -4.82 22.73
#